data_77ae8ef3bb50b5cb032357257b0ccaf2
#
_entry.id   77ae8ef3bb50b5cb032357257b0ccaf2
#
_cell.length_a   1.000
_cell.length_b   1.000
_cell.length_c   1.000
_cell.angle_alpha   90.00
_cell.angle_beta   90.00
_cell.angle_gamma   90.00
#
_symmetry.space_group_name_H-M   'P 1'
#
loop_
_entity.id
_entity.type
_entity.pdbx_description
1 polymer ?
#
loop_
_entity_poly.entity_id
_entity_poly.type
_entity_poly.pdbx_seq_one_letter_code
_entity_poly.pdbx_strand_id
1 'polypeptide(L)'
;MVAQSQQRTPRHCEEAKPTKQSSSVHGAGLLRLRLAMTKLLLFGALVTWALGSNPAQAHPHVWVTATSQLVYGPDGAFTGVQHSWAFDDMFSTYALQGIETKQKGVYTREELAPLAQTNVESLKEFAYFTFAKANGKKQKFAEPVDYYLEQKDGVLTLHFFLPLKTPVKSPDLAVEVFDPTYFIDFSFADKDPVTLKGAPASCKLDFQRPNDGTANAQRMSEDNFLSGDNSNYGAMFANKIAVSCP
;
A
#
# COMPACT_ATOMS: atom_id res chain seq x y z
N MET A 1 57.90 -73.48 -14.54
CA MET A 1 59.24 -73.36 -13.92
C MET A 1 59.00 -72.87 -12.50
N VAL A 2 59.18 -73.83 -11.58
CA VAL A 2 60.04 -73.82 -10.42
C VAL A 2 59.69 -72.76 -9.39
N ALA A 3 58.93 -73.05 -8.34
CA ALA A 3 59.28 -73.73 -7.06
C ALA A 3 60.16 -72.88 -6.15
N GLN A 4 59.66 -72.54 -5.00
CA GLN A 4 60.11 -73.05 -3.65
C GLN A 4 59.51 -72.10 -2.57
N SER A 5 58.63 -72.52 -1.66
CA SER A 5 58.92 -73.26 -0.45
C SER A 5 60.00 -72.65 0.44
N GLN A 6 59.61 -72.09 1.56
CA GLN A 6 60.23 -72.39 2.85
C GLN A 6 59.36 -72.02 4.06
N GLN A 7 59.22 -72.99 4.93
CA GLN A 7 58.67 -73.05 6.27
C GLN A 7 59.58 -72.39 7.31
N ARG A 8 59.01 -72.06 8.41
CA ARG A 8 59.43 -72.17 9.84
C ARG A 8 59.16 -70.87 10.60
N THR A 9 58.73 -70.79 11.82
CA THR A 9 58.35 -71.67 12.94
C THR A 9 57.77 -70.77 14.03
N PRO A 10 57.09 -71.34 15.03
CA PRO A 10 56.30 -70.47 15.99
C PRO A 10 57.21 -70.03 17.14
N ARG A 11 56.91 -68.87 17.67
CA ARG A 11 57.43 -68.39 18.94
C ARG A 11 56.32 -67.93 19.86
N HIS A 12 56.27 -68.64 20.93
CA HIS A 12 55.83 -68.38 22.29
C HIS A 12 54.94 -67.17 22.59
N CYS A 13 53.86 -67.54 23.27
CA CYS A 13 52.99 -66.69 24.09
C CYS A 13 53.80 -66.01 25.18
N GLU A 14 53.56 -64.73 25.35
CA GLU A 14 53.83 -64.04 26.59
C GLU A 14 52.56 -63.34 26.99
N GLU A 15 52.03 -63.76 28.12
CA GLU A 15 50.81 -63.30 28.74
C GLU A 15 51.00 -61.85 29.25
N ALA A 16 50.41 -60.84 28.59
CA ALA A 16 50.40 -59.47 29.08
C ALA A 16 49.24 -59.30 30.06
N LYS A 17 49.57 -58.96 31.30
CA LYS A 17 48.64 -58.66 32.38
C LYS A 17 47.64 -57.51 31.94
N PRO A 18 46.37 -57.61 32.35
CA PRO A 18 45.39 -56.51 32.05
C PRO A 18 45.73 -55.28 32.89
N THR A 19 46.07 -54.20 32.20
CA THR A 19 46.14 -52.85 32.76
C THR A 19 44.77 -52.39 33.09
N LYS A 20 44.53 -52.02 34.32
CA LYS A 20 43.28 -51.36 34.79
C LYS A 20 43.03 -50.12 33.97
N GLN A 21 42.00 -50.12 33.14
CA GLN A 21 41.47 -48.89 32.53
C GLN A 21 40.85 -48.03 33.61
N SER A 22 41.49 -46.93 33.87
CA SER A 22 40.91 -45.80 34.64
C SER A 22 39.74 -45.26 33.86
N SER A 23 38.52 -45.53 34.34
CA SER A 23 37.30 -44.94 33.79
C SER A 23 37.26 -43.44 34.11
N SER A 24 37.60 -42.61 33.14
CA SER A 24 37.43 -41.17 33.23
C SER A 24 35.94 -40.78 33.08
N VAL A 25 35.22 -40.72 34.18
CA VAL A 25 33.80 -40.36 34.28
C VAL A 25 33.59 -38.83 34.08
N HIS A 26 34.63 -38.08 33.71
CA HIS A 26 34.52 -36.59 33.60
C HIS A 26 34.07 -36.06 32.25
N GLY A 27 33.98 -36.88 31.18
CA GLY A 27 33.59 -36.38 29.85
C GLY A 27 32.10 -36.21 29.60
N ALA A 28 31.28 -37.03 30.25
CA ALA A 28 29.84 -37.07 29.99
C ALA A 28 29.05 -35.85 30.56
N GLY A 29 29.54 -35.29 31.67
CA GLY A 29 28.91 -34.12 32.33
C GLY A 29 29.08 -32.84 31.52
N LEU A 30 30.27 -32.59 31.00
CA LEU A 30 30.57 -31.41 30.19
C LEU A 30 29.83 -31.41 28.84
N LEU A 31 29.66 -32.58 28.24
CA LEU A 31 28.90 -32.69 26.98
C LEU A 31 27.39 -32.41 27.17
N ARG A 32 26.82 -32.91 28.28
CA ARG A 32 25.42 -32.64 28.63
C ARG A 32 25.19 -31.19 28.98
N LEU A 33 26.13 -30.53 29.66
CA LEU A 33 26.03 -29.10 30.00
C LEU A 33 26.09 -28.24 28.72
N ARG A 34 26.98 -28.54 27.77
CA ARG A 34 27.07 -27.85 26.49
C ARG A 34 25.79 -28.00 25.66
N LEU A 35 25.22 -29.21 25.58
CA LEU A 35 23.94 -29.45 24.89
C LEU A 35 22.77 -28.74 25.55
N ALA A 36 22.74 -28.63 26.86
CA ALA A 36 21.69 -27.88 27.58
C ALA A 36 21.81 -26.37 27.32
N MET A 37 23.01 -25.81 27.37
CA MET A 37 23.23 -24.39 27.05
C MET A 37 22.89 -24.06 25.59
N THR A 38 23.24 -24.94 24.63
CA THR A 38 22.89 -24.74 23.22
C THR A 38 21.36 -24.75 23.00
N LYS A 39 20.65 -25.67 23.67
CA LYS A 39 19.17 -25.71 23.61
C LYS A 39 18.54 -24.47 24.24
N LEU A 40 19.07 -23.96 25.34
CA LEU A 40 18.61 -22.75 26.01
C LEU A 40 18.82 -21.50 25.14
N LEU A 41 19.98 -21.41 24.49
CA LEU A 41 20.29 -20.32 23.55
C LEU A 41 19.41 -20.37 22.29
N LEU A 42 19.19 -21.57 21.73
CA LEU A 42 18.28 -21.74 20.59
C LEU A 42 16.84 -21.42 20.96
N PHE A 43 16.38 -21.84 22.15
CA PHE A 43 15.05 -21.51 22.65
C PHE A 43 14.91 -20.01 22.93
N GLY A 44 15.91 -19.37 23.52
CA GLY A 44 15.96 -17.92 23.72
C GLY A 44 15.93 -17.14 22.39
N ALA A 45 16.70 -17.58 21.40
CA ALA A 45 16.70 -16.98 20.06
C ALA A 45 15.35 -17.15 19.34
N LEU A 46 14.69 -18.30 19.50
CA LEU A 46 13.35 -18.53 18.92
C LEU A 46 12.29 -17.67 19.58
N VAL A 47 12.35 -17.50 20.91
CA VAL A 47 11.43 -16.62 21.65
C VAL A 47 11.64 -15.15 21.30
N THR A 48 12.87 -14.69 21.18
CA THR A 48 13.15 -13.29 20.76
C THR A 48 12.72 -13.05 19.31
N TRP A 49 12.84 -14.03 18.43
CA TRP A 49 12.35 -13.92 17.06
C TRP A 49 10.81 -13.88 16.97
N ALA A 50 10.13 -14.67 17.79
CA ALA A 50 8.66 -14.68 17.88
C ALA A 50 8.08 -13.42 18.53
N LEU A 51 8.81 -12.75 19.43
CA LEU A 51 8.40 -11.51 20.09
C LEU A 51 8.72 -10.25 19.26
N GLY A 52 9.58 -10.36 18.24
CA GLY A 52 10.01 -9.25 17.40
C GLY A 52 9.19 -9.04 16.11
N SER A 53 8.19 -9.88 15.82
CA SER A 53 7.31 -9.70 14.67
C SER A 53 6.29 -8.61 14.97
N ASN A 54 6.66 -7.34 14.70
CA ASN A 54 5.65 -6.30 14.55
C ASN A 54 4.77 -6.67 13.35
N PRO A 55 3.44 -6.66 13.47
CA PRO A 55 2.57 -6.85 12.32
C PRO A 55 2.95 -5.81 11.26
N ALA A 56 3.37 -6.25 10.10
CA ALA A 56 3.60 -5.37 8.97
C ALA A 56 2.25 -4.74 8.61
N GLN A 57 2.18 -3.41 8.63
CA GLN A 57 1.01 -2.68 8.21
C GLN A 57 0.97 -2.74 6.68
N ALA A 58 0.06 -3.52 6.11
CA ALA A 58 0.02 -3.84 4.69
C ALA A 58 -0.68 -2.76 3.85
N HIS A 59 -1.35 -1.77 4.46
CA HIS A 59 -2.10 -0.71 3.76
C HIS A 59 -1.91 0.65 4.43
N PRO A 60 -1.94 1.77 3.67
CA PRO A 60 -2.06 1.87 2.21
C PRO A 60 -0.75 1.59 1.47
N HIS A 61 -0.87 1.34 0.14
CA HIS A 61 0.29 1.12 -0.75
C HIS A 61 0.64 2.34 -1.60
N VAL A 62 -0.30 3.26 -1.77
CA VAL A 62 -0.15 4.49 -2.56
C VAL A 62 -0.72 5.66 -1.77
N TRP A 63 0.00 6.76 -1.72
CA TRP A 63 -0.45 7.99 -1.11
C TRP A 63 -0.68 9.04 -2.20
N VAL A 64 -1.85 9.66 -2.15
CA VAL A 64 -2.25 10.71 -3.09
C VAL A 64 -2.53 11.99 -2.32
N THR A 65 -1.85 13.08 -2.70
CA THR A 65 -2.23 14.43 -2.30
C THR A 65 -3.18 15.00 -3.35
N ALA A 66 -4.45 15.13 -2.98
CA ALA A 66 -5.51 15.54 -3.88
C ALA A 66 -5.87 17.02 -3.75
N THR A 67 -6.29 17.63 -4.86
CA THR A 67 -7.15 18.82 -4.86
C THR A 67 -8.35 18.57 -5.77
N SER A 68 -9.47 19.19 -5.44
CA SER A 68 -10.70 19.05 -6.23
C SER A 68 -11.36 20.38 -6.46
N GLN A 69 -11.89 20.58 -7.67
CA GLN A 69 -12.70 21.73 -7.99
C GLN A 69 -14.08 21.26 -8.46
N LEU A 70 -15.12 21.61 -7.72
CA LEU A 70 -16.50 21.33 -8.09
C LEU A 70 -16.95 22.33 -9.15
N VAL A 71 -17.32 21.82 -10.32
CA VAL A 71 -17.60 22.64 -11.50
C VAL A 71 -19.12 22.75 -11.69
N TYR A 72 -19.58 24.00 -11.87
CA TYR A 72 -20.96 24.33 -12.14
C TYR A 72 -21.10 24.98 -13.52
N GLY A 73 -22.17 24.66 -14.20
CA GLY A 73 -22.54 25.29 -15.47
C GLY A 73 -23.09 26.69 -15.28
N PRO A 74 -23.26 27.45 -16.41
CA PRO A 74 -23.79 28.80 -16.36
C PRO A 74 -25.22 28.91 -15.79
N ASP A 75 -25.94 27.79 -15.81
CA ASP A 75 -27.29 27.66 -15.27
C ASP A 75 -27.30 27.28 -13.76
N GLY A 76 -26.13 27.19 -13.12
CA GLY A 76 -25.97 26.82 -11.72
C GLY A 76 -26.11 25.31 -11.44
N ALA A 77 -26.15 24.47 -12.48
CA ALA A 77 -26.13 23.01 -12.29
C ALA A 77 -24.71 22.52 -12.00
N PHE A 78 -24.56 21.62 -11.05
CA PHE A 78 -23.32 20.87 -10.84
C PHE A 78 -23.07 19.94 -12.02
N THR A 79 -21.93 20.09 -12.67
CA THR A 79 -21.57 19.36 -13.92
C THR A 79 -20.53 18.27 -13.69
N GLY A 80 -19.70 18.36 -12.66
CA GLY A 80 -18.66 17.39 -12.39
C GLY A 80 -17.56 17.92 -11.47
N VAL A 81 -16.52 17.13 -11.34
CA VAL A 81 -15.35 17.43 -10.50
C VAL A 81 -14.08 17.43 -11.35
N GLN A 82 -13.30 18.51 -11.25
CA GLN A 82 -11.94 18.56 -11.75
C GLN A 82 -11.00 18.09 -10.63
N HIS A 83 -10.29 17.01 -10.84
CA HIS A 83 -9.32 16.48 -9.90
C HIS A 83 -7.88 16.79 -10.32
N SER A 84 -7.02 16.89 -9.31
CA SER A 84 -5.57 16.93 -9.44
C SER A 84 -5.00 16.04 -8.35
N TRP A 85 -4.39 14.90 -8.71
CA TRP A 85 -3.89 13.87 -7.80
C TRP A 85 -2.38 13.74 -7.94
N ALA A 86 -1.65 14.29 -6.97
CA ALA A 86 -0.21 14.15 -6.88
C ALA A 86 0.13 12.86 -6.13
N PHE A 87 0.84 11.97 -6.78
CA PHE A 87 1.24 10.68 -6.21
C PHE A 87 2.51 10.83 -5.37
N ASP A 88 2.71 9.92 -4.42
CA ASP A 88 3.94 9.83 -3.65
C ASP A 88 5.16 9.55 -4.53
N ASP A 89 6.36 9.76 -3.96
CA ASP A 89 7.64 9.62 -4.67
C ASP A 89 7.88 8.19 -5.17
N MET A 90 7.46 7.19 -4.39
CA MET A 90 7.68 5.78 -4.72
C MET A 90 6.80 5.38 -5.91
N PHE A 91 5.51 5.70 -5.88
CA PHE A 91 4.61 5.45 -6.99
C PHE A 91 5.03 6.25 -8.22
N SER A 92 5.38 7.53 -8.07
CA SER A 92 5.85 8.40 -9.17
C SER A 92 7.07 7.80 -9.87
N THR A 93 8.06 7.36 -9.09
CA THR A 93 9.27 6.73 -9.63
C THR A 93 8.96 5.41 -10.32
N TYR A 94 8.10 4.58 -9.74
CA TYR A 94 7.71 3.29 -10.30
C TYR A 94 6.94 3.46 -11.62
N ALA A 95 5.97 4.36 -11.65
CA ALA A 95 5.10 4.58 -12.81
C ALA A 95 5.85 5.14 -14.03
N LEU A 96 6.96 5.83 -13.80
CA LEU A 96 7.80 6.39 -14.86
C LEU A 96 8.85 5.40 -15.41
N GLN A 97 8.98 4.20 -14.82
CA GLN A 97 9.94 3.20 -15.28
C GLN A 97 9.63 2.74 -16.70
N GLY A 98 10.63 2.73 -17.55
CA GLY A 98 10.51 2.28 -18.93
C GLY A 98 9.85 3.28 -19.90
N ILE A 99 9.49 4.48 -19.43
CA ILE A 99 9.02 5.53 -20.34
C ILE A 99 10.22 6.18 -21.01
N GLU A 100 10.27 6.06 -22.33
CA GLU A 100 11.30 6.73 -23.14
C GLU A 100 10.98 8.21 -23.25
N THR A 101 12.00 9.06 -23.03
CA THR A 101 11.87 10.52 -23.11
C THR A 101 12.94 11.10 -24.06
N LYS A 102 12.59 12.14 -24.75
CA LYS A 102 13.53 12.87 -25.64
C LYS A 102 14.65 13.55 -24.84
N GLN A 103 14.34 14.00 -23.63
CA GLN A 103 15.30 14.62 -22.73
C GLN A 103 15.26 13.87 -21.39
N LYS A 104 16.39 13.31 -20.98
CA LYS A 104 16.48 12.51 -19.76
C LYS A 104 15.94 13.26 -18.55
N GLY A 105 14.96 12.64 -17.88
CA GLY A 105 14.33 13.16 -16.66
C GLY A 105 13.30 14.26 -16.87
N VAL A 106 12.98 14.60 -18.14
CA VAL A 106 11.93 15.54 -18.50
C VAL A 106 10.86 14.79 -19.28
N TYR A 107 9.64 14.82 -18.82
CA TYR A 107 8.50 14.12 -19.40
C TYR A 107 7.50 15.12 -19.96
N THR A 108 7.23 15.05 -21.25
CA THR A 108 6.18 15.85 -21.88
C THR A 108 4.80 15.18 -21.69
N ARG A 109 3.72 15.93 -21.87
CA ARG A 109 2.35 15.39 -21.80
C ARG A 109 2.12 14.32 -22.87
N GLU A 110 2.71 14.49 -24.04
CA GLU A 110 2.61 13.53 -25.14
C GLU A 110 3.30 12.20 -24.79
N GLU A 111 4.48 12.26 -24.17
CA GLU A 111 5.21 11.06 -23.70
C GLU A 111 4.47 10.36 -22.57
N LEU A 112 3.78 11.10 -21.72
CA LEU A 112 2.97 10.56 -20.62
C LEU A 112 1.54 10.17 -21.01
N ALA A 113 1.06 10.50 -22.23
CA ALA A 113 -0.32 10.27 -22.62
C ALA A 113 -0.76 8.79 -22.56
N PRO A 114 0.04 7.79 -22.97
CA PRO A 114 -0.34 6.39 -22.83
C PRO A 114 -0.51 5.97 -21.37
N LEU A 115 0.37 6.47 -20.49
CA LEU A 115 0.27 6.21 -19.05
C LEU A 115 -0.96 6.89 -18.45
N ALA A 116 -1.27 8.13 -18.84
CA ALA A 116 -2.46 8.84 -18.41
C ALA A 116 -3.75 8.08 -18.79
N GLN A 117 -3.81 7.57 -20.00
CA GLN A 117 -4.92 6.76 -20.49
C GLN A 117 -5.07 5.49 -19.66
N THR A 118 -4.00 4.73 -19.47
CA THR A 118 -4.02 3.50 -18.67
C THR A 118 -4.50 3.77 -17.24
N ASN A 119 -4.03 4.85 -16.61
CA ASN A 119 -4.47 5.22 -15.27
C ASN A 119 -5.97 5.51 -15.24
N VAL A 120 -6.48 6.36 -16.13
CA VAL A 120 -7.90 6.73 -16.15
C VAL A 120 -8.80 5.54 -16.44
N GLU A 121 -8.40 4.64 -17.36
CA GLU A 121 -9.15 3.42 -17.65
C GLU A 121 -9.25 2.49 -16.44
N SER A 122 -8.15 2.33 -15.68
CA SER A 122 -8.13 1.50 -14.48
C SER A 122 -9.00 2.06 -13.35
N LEU A 123 -9.12 3.39 -13.24
CA LEU A 123 -9.96 4.04 -12.22
C LEU A 123 -11.45 3.75 -12.38
N LYS A 124 -11.89 3.33 -13.57
CA LYS A 124 -13.30 3.06 -13.88
C LYS A 124 -13.90 1.97 -12.98
N GLU A 125 -13.13 0.92 -12.70
CA GLU A 125 -13.56 -0.19 -11.86
C GLU A 125 -13.82 0.23 -10.41
N PHE A 126 -13.16 1.31 -9.97
CA PHE A 126 -13.25 1.85 -8.61
C PHE A 126 -14.15 3.08 -8.51
N ALA A 127 -15.05 3.31 -9.51
CA ALA A 127 -15.90 4.50 -9.59
C ALA A 127 -15.10 5.81 -9.46
N TYR A 128 -13.87 5.83 -9.97
CA TYR A 128 -12.94 6.97 -9.90
C TYR A 128 -12.72 7.47 -8.47
N PHE A 129 -12.88 6.59 -7.46
CA PHE A 129 -12.78 6.91 -6.04
C PHE A 129 -13.59 8.16 -5.61
N THR A 130 -14.62 8.51 -6.39
CA THR A 130 -15.40 9.73 -6.24
C THR A 130 -16.89 9.40 -6.20
N PHE A 131 -17.54 9.76 -5.10
CA PHE A 131 -18.94 9.44 -4.85
C PHE A 131 -19.73 10.73 -4.59
N ALA A 132 -20.81 10.96 -5.34
CA ALA A 132 -21.61 12.16 -5.21
C ALA A 132 -23.07 11.85 -4.86
N LYS A 133 -23.68 12.71 -4.05
CA LYS A 133 -25.11 12.73 -3.75
C LYS A 133 -25.65 14.14 -3.90
N ALA A 134 -26.77 14.31 -4.58
CA ALA A 134 -27.52 15.55 -4.68
C ALA A 134 -28.90 15.33 -4.07
N ASN A 135 -29.32 16.13 -3.10
CA ASN A 135 -30.53 15.89 -2.30
C ASN A 135 -30.61 14.44 -1.77
N GLY A 136 -29.52 13.90 -1.26
CA GLY A 136 -29.41 12.52 -0.76
C GLY A 136 -29.44 11.42 -1.84
N LYS A 137 -29.69 11.76 -3.11
CA LYS A 137 -29.72 10.78 -4.22
C LYS A 137 -28.33 10.62 -4.84
N LYS A 138 -27.86 9.36 -4.95
CA LYS A 138 -26.58 9.04 -5.60
C LYS A 138 -26.57 9.55 -7.05
N GLN A 139 -25.47 10.20 -7.42
CA GLN A 139 -25.20 10.63 -8.79
C GLN A 139 -24.28 9.67 -9.49
N LYS A 140 -24.32 9.63 -10.82
CA LYS A 140 -23.43 8.79 -11.64
C LYS A 140 -22.52 9.69 -12.45
N PHE A 141 -21.24 9.37 -12.43
CA PHE A 141 -20.25 10.00 -13.29
C PHE A 141 -20.18 9.30 -14.66
N ALA A 142 -19.79 10.05 -15.67
CA ALA A 142 -19.38 9.54 -16.97
C ALA A 142 -17.87 9.27 -16.95
N GLU A 143 -17.31 8.85 -18.07
CA GLU A 143 -15.87 8.68 -18.19
C GLU A 143 -15.15 10.02 -18.11
N PRO A 144 -13.97 10.06 -17.50
CA PRO A 144 -13.16 11.27 -17.41
C PRO A 144 -12.80 11.82 -18.79
N VAL A 145 -12.75 13.12 -18.88
CA VAL A 145 -12.28 13.86 -20.04
C VAL A 145 -11.19 14.85 -19.65
N ASP A 146 -10.49 15.41 -20.62
CA ASP A 146 -9.43 16.42 -20.42
C ASP A 146 -8.37 15.94 -19.41
N TYR A 147 -8.01 14.66 -19.50
CA TYR A 147 -7.04 14.07 -18.61
C TYR A 147 -5.62 14.10 -19.17
N TYR A 148 -4.67 14.29 -18.28
CA TYR A 148 -3.26 14.25 -18.58
C TYR A 148 -2.43 14.00 -17.32
N LEU A 149 -1.21 13.51 -17.52
CA LEU A 149 -0.18 13.45 -16.49
C LEU A 149 0.82 14.57 -16.66
N GLU A 150 1.27 15.11 -15.55
CA GLU A 150 2.37 16.06 -15.45
C GLU A 150 3.41 15.54 -14.45
N GLN A 151 4.69 15.63 -14.82
CA GLN A 151 5.78 15.32 -13.90
C GLN A 151 6.52 16.62 -13.56
N LYS A 152 6.61 16.92 -12.26
CA LYS A 152 7.34 18.09 -11.77
C LYS A 152 8.05 17.74 -10.47
N ASP A 153 9.35 18.08 -10.38
CA ASP A 153 10.17 17.89 -9.18
C ASP A 153 10.14 16.45 -8.63
N GLY A 154 10.05 15.45 -9.52
CA GLY A 154 9.95 14.03 -9.14
C GLY A 154 8.54 13.53 -8.89
N VAL A 155 7.58 14.40 -8.72
CA VAL A 155 6.17 14.07 -8.44
C VAL A 155 5.38 13.96 -9.75
N LEU A 156 4.67 12.85 -9.89
CA LEU A 156 3.72 12.61 -10.97
C LEU A 156 2.32 13.04 -10.52
N THR A 157 1.64 13.87 -11.32
CA THR A 157 0.29 14.36 -11.00
C THR A 157 -0.67 14.03 -12.13
N LEU A 158 -1.76 13.35 -11.79
CA LEU A 158 -2.86 13.08 -12.71
C LEU A 158 -3.93 14.19 -12.59
N HIS A 159 -4.21 14.81 -13.71
CA HIS A 159 -5.28 15.80 -13.85
C HIS A 159 -6.40 15.21 -14.71
N PHE A 160 -7.65 15.35 -14.29
CA PHE A 160 -8.79 14.90 -15.08
C PHE A 160 -10.08 15.60 -14.65
N PHE A 161 -10.96 15.83 -15.61
CA PHE A 161 -12.33 16.25 -15.33
C PHE A 161 -13.26 15.03 -15.34
N LEU A 162 -13.99 14.84 -14.24
CA LEU A 162 -14.94 13.75 -14.05
C LEU A 162 -16.37 14.31 -14.17
N PRO A 163 -17.00 14.25 -15.35
CA PRO A 163 -18.31 14.82 -15.56
C PRO A 163 -19.41 13.95 -14.96
N LEU A 164 -20.48 14.57 -14.46
CA LEU A 164 -21.70 13.85 -14.18
C LEU A 164 -22.34 13.36 -15.50
N LYS A 165 -22.95 12.17 -15.48
CA LYS A 165 -23.77 11.70 -16.63
C LYS A 165 -24.92 12.66 -16.95
N THR A 166 -25.47 13.29 -15.92
CA THR A 166 -26.53 14.29 -16.05
C THR A 166 -26.25 15.42 -15.05
N PRO A 167 -26.00 16.65 -15.51
CA PRO A 167 -25.88 17.80 -14.63
C PRO A 167 -27.07 17.94 -13.70
N VAL A 168 -26.88 18.38 -12.48
CA VAL A 168 -27.94 18.45 -11.47
C VAL A 168 -27.94 19.78 -10.73
N LYS A 169 -29.13 20.37 -10.59
CA LYS A 169 -29.37 21.50 -9.67
C LYS A 169 -29.83 20.92 -8.33
N SER A 170 -29.14 21.27 -7.28
CA SER A 170 -29.47 20.80 -5.94
C SER A 170 -29.09 21.85 -4.91
N PRO A 171 -29.95 22.14 -3.93
CA PRO A 171 -29.58 22.97 -2.80
C PRO A 171 -28.49 22.27 -1.93
N ASP A 172 -28.46 20.94 -1.91
CA ASP A 172 -27.51 20.19 -1.14
C ASP A 172 -26.75 19.19 -2.04
N LEU A 173 -25.43 19.31 -2.07
CA LEU A 173 -24.52 18.44 -2.77
C LEU A 173 -23.49 17.90 -1.77
N ALA A 174 -23.30 16.59 -1.77
CA ALA A 174 -22.22 15.94 -1.05
C ALA A 174 -21.33 15.18 -2.03
N VAL A 175 -20.01 15.35 -1.90
CA VAL A 175 -19.02 14.59 -2.67
C VAL A 175 -18.02 13.99 -1.68
N GLU A 176 -17.72 12.71 -1.86
CA GLU A 176 -16.75 11.98 -1.06
C GLU A 176 -15.64 11.45 -1.97
N VAL A 177 -14.38 11.58 -1.53
CA VAL A 177 -13.22 11.06 -2.25
C VAL A 177 -12.46 10.11 -1.31
N PHE A 178 -12.45 8.85 -1.67
CA PHE A 178 -11.77 7.79 -0.92
C PHE A 178 -11.69 6.49 -1.72
N ASP A 179 -10.74 5.62 -1.37
CA ASP A 179 -10.71 4.23 -1.86
C ASP A 179 -11.44 3.32 -0.87
N PRO A 180 -12.54 2.64 -1.26
CA PRO A 180 -13.25 1.71 -0.40
C PRO A 180 -12.39 0.62 0.21
N THR A 181 -11.31 0.21 -0.49
CA THR A 181 -10.38 -0.85 -0.05
C THR A 181 -9.22 -0.31 0.79
N TYR A 182 -9.04 1.01 0.84
CA TYR A 182 -7.91 1.67 1.48
C TYR A 182 -6.54 1.21 0.94
N PHE A 183 -6.49 0.78 -0.31
CA PHE A 183 -5.23 0.55 -1.01
C PHE A 183 -4.52 1.87 -1.32
N ILE A 184 -5.33 2.90 -1.63
CA ILE A 184 -4.88 4.28 -1.83
C ILE A 184 -5.38 5.14 -0.67
N ASP A 185 -4.47 5.88 -0.04
CA ASP A 185 -4.81 6.93 0.91
C ASP A 185 -4.91 8.27 0.19
N PHE A 186 -6.09 8.90 0.26
CA PHE A 186 -6.35 10.23 -0.28
C PHE A 186 -6.26 11.29 0.81
N SER A 187 -5.17 12.01 0.84
CA SER A 187 -5.00 13.23 1.63
C SER A 187 -5.23 14.45 0.75
N PHE A 188 -5.95 15.45 1.24
CA PHE A 188 -6.12 16.70 0.49
C PHE A 188 -5.06 17.73 0.88
N ALA A 189 -4.63 18.54 -0.10
CA ALA A 189 -3.66 19.60 0.11
C ALA A 189 -4.10 20.56 1.24
N ASP A 190 -3.13 21.15 1.96
CA ASP A 190 -3.43 22.07 3.07
C ASP A 190 -4.01 23.38 2.56
N LYS A 191 -3.52 23.85 1.42
CA LYS A 191 -3.97 25.07 0.80
C LYS A 191 -4.95 24.76 -0.33
N ASP A 192 -6.12 25.43 -0.31
CA ASP A 192 -7.15 25.33 -1.33
C ASP A 192 -7.50 23.87 -1.71
N PRO A 193 -7.76 22.99 -0.71
CA PRO A 193 -8.03 21.57 -0.97
C PRO A 193 -9.21 21.37 -1.91
N VAL A 194 -10.25 22.18 -1.73
CA VAL A 194 -11.48 22.13 -2.53
C VAL A 194 -11.88 23.55 -2.90
N THR A 195 -12.28 23.75 -4.15
CA THR A 195 -12.78 25.02 -4.65
C THR A 195 -14.07 24.85 -5.45
N LEU A 196 -14.84 25.92 -5.60
CA LEU A 196 -16.03 25.97 -6.44
C LEU A 196 -15.72 26.78 -7.70
N LYS A 197 -16.06 26.25 -8.88
CA LYS A 197 -15.94 26.97 -10.16
C LYS A 197 -17.30 27.15 -10.78
N GLY A 198 -17.69 28.41 -11.00
CA GLY A 198 -18.96 28.74 -11.61
C GLY A 198 -20.20 28.53 -10.73
N ALA A 199 -20.02 28.21 -9.45
CA ALA A 199 -21.13 28.07 -8.52
C ALA A 199 -21.82 29.40 -8.28
N PRO A 200 -23.16 29.39 -8.02
CA PRO A 200 -23.88 30.58 -7.55
C PRO A 200 -23.19 31.18 -6.31
N ALA A 201 -23.19 32.52 -6.21
CA ALA A 201 -22.51 33.22 -5.11
C ALA A 201 -23.09 32.89 -3.71
N SER A 202 -24.32 32.40 -3.66
CA SER A 202 -24.96 31.95 -2.41
C SER A 202 -24.47 30.61 -1.90
N CYS A 203 -23.78 29.81 -2.73
CA CYS A 203 -23.29 28.50 -2.35
C CYS A 203 -22.19 28.60 -1.29
N LYS A 204 -22.30 27.76 -0.29
CA LYS A 204 -21.31 27.62 0.79
C LYS A 204 -20.66 26.23 0.69
N LEU A 205 -19.33 26.22 0.74
CA LEU A 205 -18.51 25.02 0.75
C LEU A 205 -18.11 24.69 2.20
N ASP A 206 -18.32 23.47 2.61
CA ASP A 206 -17.74 22.84 3.80
C ASP A 206 -16.88 21.65 3.38
N PHE A 207 -15.67 21.56 3.93
CA PHE A 207 -14.75 20.47 3.66
C PHE A 207 -14.25 19.85 4.96
N GLN A 208 -14.46 18.57 5.10
CA GLN A 208 -14.07 17.79 6.27
C GLN A 208 -13.07 16.73 5.87
N ARG A 209 -11.87 16.81 6.47
CA ARG A 209 -10.87 15.75 6.38
C ARG A 209 -11.36 14.53 7.18
N PRO A 210 -10.95 13.31 6.83
CA PRO A 210 -11.20 12.17 7.70
C PRO A 210 -10.57 12.46 9.06
N ASN A 211 -11.27 12.08 10.12
CA ASN A 211 -10.65 12.03 11.43
C ASN A 211 -9.38 11.19 11.26
N ASP A 212 -8.24 11.72 11.67
CA ASP A 212 -6.87 11.21 11.43
C ASP A 212 -6.58 9.80 11.97
N GLY A 213 -7.59 8.96 12.07
CA GLY A 213 -7.50 7.57 12.46
C GLY A 213 -6.96 7.30 13.87
N THR A 214 -6.55 8.35 14.59
CA THR A 214 -5.94 8.17 15.92
C THR A 214 -6.97 7.82 16.99
N ALA A 215 -8.24 8.16 16.79
CA ALA A 215 -9.26 7.93 17.82
C ALA A 215 -9.91 6.54 17.78
N ASN A 216 -10.00 5.85 16.60
CA ASN A 216 -10.69 4.56 16.48
C ASN A 216 -10.20 3.70 15.30
N ALA A 217 -8.99 3.86 14.82
CA ALA A 217 -8.40 2.88 13.93
C ALA A 217 -8.18 1.59 14.75
N GLN A 218 -9.24 0.84 14.92
CA GLN A 218 -9.14 -0.55 15.30
C GLN A 218 -8.27 -1.18 14.21
N ARG A 219 -7.01 -1.46 14.55
CA ARG A 219 -6.05 -2.07 13.63
C ARG A 219 -6.72 -3.28 13.05
N MET A 220 -7.13 -3.18 11.79
CA MET A 220 -7.71 -4.31 11.11
C MET A 220 -6.58 -5.31 10.89
N SER A 221 -6.77 -6.53 11.38
CA SER A 221 -5.87 -7.61 11.04
C SER A 221 -6.01 -7.91 9.55
N GLU A 222 -4.94 -8.33 8.91
CA GLU A 222 -4.93 -8.76 7.50
C GLU A 222 -6.03 -9.81 7.22
N ASP A 223 -6.30 -10.69 8.19
CA ASP A 223 -7.37 -11.69 8.12
C ASP A 223 -8.76 -11.06 8.01
N ASN A 224 -9.04 -9.97 8.71
CA ASN A 224 -10.32 -9.26 8.62
C ASN A 224 -10.45 -8.50 7.29
N PHE A 225 -9.35 -8.00 6.74
CA PHE A 225 -9.32 -7.36 5.42
C PHE A 225 -9.60 -8.38 4.31
N LEU A 226 -8.98 -9.56 4.38
CA LEU A 226 -9.14 -10.64 3.40
C LEU A 226 -10.49 -11.37 3.51
N SER A 227 -11.15 -11.32 4.65
CA SER A 227 -12.46 -12.00 4.87
C SER A 227 -13.64 -11.35 4.14
N GLY A 228 -13.43 -10.17 3.51
CA GLY A 228 -14.44 -9.49 2.69
C GLY A 228 -15.58 -8.81 3.46
N ASP A 229 -15.64 -8.93 4.79
CA ASP A 229 -16.63 -8.26 5.63
C ASP A 229 -16.45 -6.73 5.70
N ASN A 230 -15.35 -6.23 5.13
CA ASN A 230 -14.96 -4.82 5.19
C ASN A 230 -14.89 -4.16 3.81
N SER A 231 -15.79 -4.51 2.90
CA SER A 231 -15.85 -3.95 1.53
C SER A 231 -15.96 -2.42 1.46
N ASN A 232 -16.06 -1.73 2.61
CA ASN A 232 -16.12 -0.28 2.70
C ASN A 232 -15.26 0.29 3.85
N TYR A 233 -14.18 -0.37 4.18
CA TYR A 233 -13.26 0.07 5.25
C TYR A 233 -12.72 1.46 4.97
N GLY A 234 -12.36 1.75 3.72
CA GLY A 234 -11.86 3.05 3.29
C GLY A 234 -12.82 4.21 3.53
N ALA A 235 -14.12 3.96 3.74
CA ALA A 235 -15.07 5.03 4.02
C ALA A 235 -14.79 5.79 5.33
N MET A 236 -14.04 5.19 6.27
CA MET A 236 -13.59 5.88 7.48
C MET A 236 -12.56 6.97 7.17
N PHE A 237 -11.87 6.84 6.06
CA PHE A 237 -10.85 7.76 5.56
C PHE A 237 -11.40 8.68 4.45
N ALA A 238 -12.72 8.73 4.28
CA ALA A 238 -13.34 9.56 3.25
C ALA A 238 -13.16 11.04 3.55
N ASN A 239 -12.60 11.77 2.58
CA ASN A 239 -12.65 13.22 2.55
C ASN A 239 -14.06 13.65 2.11
N LYS A 240 -14.73 14.47 2.92
CA LYS A 240 -16.13 14.84 2.72
C LYS A 240 -16.24 16.30 2.31
N ILE A 241 -16.90 16.54 1.22
CA ILE A 241 -17.15 17.85 0.65
C ILE A 241 -18.68 18.06 0.66
N ALA A 242 -19.14 19.09 1.32
CA ALA A 242 -20.54 19.47 1.31
C ALA A 242 -20.69 20.87 0.69
N VAL A 243 -21.67 21.02 -0.19
CA VAL A 243 -22.04 22.33 -0.76
C VAL A 243 -23.52 22.56 -0.54
N SER A 244 -23.82 23.69 0.09
CA SER A 244 -25.19 24.16 0.30
C SER A 244 -25.42 25.41 -0.55
N CYS A 245 -26.42 25.33 -1.44
CA CYS A 245 -26.80 26.41 -2.36
C CYS A 245 -28.26 26.79 -2.10
N PRO A 246 -28.54 27.72 -1.18
CA PRO A 246 -29.89 28.14 -0.84
C PRO A 246 -30.61 28.92 -1.97
#